data_286e9b6a2c7ae7655d512a0face90e8f
#
_entry.id   286e9b6a2c7ae7655d512a0face90e8f
#
_cell.length_a   1.000
_cell.length_b   1.000
_cell.length_c   1.000
_cell.angle_alpha   90.00
_cell.angle_beta   90.00
_cell.angle_gamma   90.00
#
_symmetry.space_group_name_H-M   'P 1'
#
loop_
_entity.id
_entity.type
_entity.pdbx_description
1 polymer ?
#
loop_
_entity_poly.entity_id
_entity_poly.type
_entity_poly.pdbx_seq_one_letter_code
_entity_poly.pdbx_strand_id
1 'polypeptide(L)'
;MPHFIIEHGNALNSVDEKEKVLQLAAKCGADCGIFNPEDIKVRLIPVVDFLSLDGRRSFIHITVRLLEGRTAAQKVILAEGLRDTFDDRYPDVESISIEIIDMDADVYKKRLTSRT
;
A
#
# COMPACT_ATOMS: atom_id res chain seq x y z
N MET A 1 -8.49 -10.08 0.29
CA MET A 1 -8.30 -9.01 1.16
C MET A 1 -7.01 -9.23 1.80
N PRO A 2 -6.02 -8.39 1.57
CA PRO A 2 -6.12 -6.95 1.79
C PRO A 2 -6.20 -6.11 0.51
N HIS A 3 -6.49 -4.82 0.70
CA HIS A 3 -6.36 -3.78 -0.31
C HIS A 3 -5.19 -2.87 0.03
N PHE A 4 -4.23 -2.81 -0.86
CA PHE A 4 -3.10 -1.87 -0.78
C PHE A 4 -3.41 -0.71 -1.71
N ILE A 5 -3.64 0.45 -1.16
CA ILE A 5 -3.98 1.66 -1.91
C ILE A 5 -2.78 2.58 -1.84
N ILE A 6 -2.12 2.77 -2.98
CA ILE A 6 -0.92 3.60 -3.06
C ILE A 6 -1.32 4.93 -3.70
N GLU A 7 -1.20 6.01 -2.94
CA GLU A 7 -1.36 7.36 -3.45
C GLU A 7 0.01 7.99 -3.61
N HIS A 8 0.23 8.72 -4.71
CA HIS A 8 1.51 9.39 -4.93
C HIS A 8 1.31 10.75 -5.55
N GLY A 9 2.18 11.69 -5.19
CA GLY A 9 2.26 13.01 -5.79
C GLY A 9 3.69 13.28 -6.22
N ASN A 10 3.91 13.56 -7.51
CA ASN A 10 5.21 13.85 -8.11
C ASN A 10 6.29 12.79 -7.86
N ALA A 11 5.91 11.54 -7.65
CA ALA A 11 6.84 10.49 -7.24
C ALA A 11 7.05 9.42 -8.31
N LEU A 12 6.00 9.04 -9.03
CA LEU A 12 6.02 7.90 -9.95
C LEU A 12 5.50 8.37 -11.31
N ASN A 13 6.41 8.83 -12.18
CA ASN A 13 6.04 9.56 -13.38
C ASN A 13 6.10 8.76 -14.68
N SER A 14 6.65 7.54 -14.67
CA SER A 14 6.72 6.71 -15.87
C SER A 14 5.84 5.47 -15.71
N VAL A 15 5.42 4.89 -16.85
CA VAL A 15 4.65 3.63 -16.86
C VAL A 15 5.45 2.52 -16.20
N ASP A 16 6.74 2.45 -16.46
CA ASP A 16 7.62 1.45 -15.89
C ASP A 16 7.70 1.55 -14.36
N GLU A 17 7.83 2.75 -13.83
CA GLU A 17 7.82 2.96 -12.37
C GLU A 17 6.49 2.59 -11.74
N LYS A 18 5.38 2.85 -12.42
CA LYS A 18 4.05 2.50 -11.92
C LYS A 18 3.88 0.99 -11.80
N GLU A 19 4.33 0.22 -12.78
CA GLU A 19 4.28 -1.24 -12.70
C GLU A 19 5.16 -1.78 -11.59
N LYS A 20 6.36 -1.24 -11.46
CA LYS A 20 7.30 -1.69 -10.43
C LYS A 20 6.79 -1.43 -9.02
N VAL A 21 6.16 -0.28 -8.78
CA VAL A 21 5.64 0.03 -7.45
C VAL A 21 4.50 -0.89 -7.05
N LEU A 22 3.63 -1.24 -7.99
CA LEU A 22 2.55 -2.19 -7.74
C LEU A 22 3.11 -3.55 -7.33
N GLN A 23 4.11 -4.03 -8.06
CA GLN A 23 4.75 -5.31 -7.77
C GLN A 23 5.52 -5.28 -6.46
N LEU A 24 6.17 -4.17 -6.15
CA LEU A 24 6.90 -4.02 -4.89
C LEU A 24 5.97 -4.13 -3.69
N ALA A 25 4.85 -3.44 -3.71
CA ALA A 25 3.86 -3.50 -2.65
C ALA A 25 3.24 -4.90 -2.53
N ALA A 26 2.92 -5.53 -3.66
CA ALA A 26 2.40 -6.88 -3.68
C ALA A 26 3.38 -7.88 -3.06
N LYS A 27 4.67 -7.74 -3.38
CA LYS A 27 5.71 -8.60 -2.82
C LYS A 27 5.81 -8.43 -1.30
N CYS A 28 5.79 -7.20 -0.82
CA CYS A 28 5.80 -6.93 0.63
C CYS A 28 4.61 -7.62 1.31
N GLY A 29 3.43 -7.52 0.72
CA GLY A 29 2.24 -8.18 1.24
C GLY A 29 2.33 -9.70 1.23
N ALA A 30 2.86 -10.27 0.15
CA ALA A 30 3.02 -11.71 0.02
C ALA A 30 4.07 -12.26 1.00
N ASP A 31 5.14 -11.52 1.24
CA ASP A 31 6.26 -11.97 2.06
C ASP A 31 6.04 -11.78 3.56
N CYS A 32 5.08 -10.95 3.97
CA CYS A 32 4.89 -10.65 5.40
C CYS A 32 4.25 -11.80 6.20
N GLY A 33 3.67 -12.79 5.53
CA GLY A 33 3.18 -14.02 6.16
C GLY A 33 1.79 -13.94 6.80
N ILE A 34 1.09 -12.81 6.70
CA ILE A 34 -0.24 -12.66 7.32
C ILE A 34 -1.38 -12.65 6.31
N PHE A 35 -1.08 -12.80 5.01
CA PHE A 35 -2.09 -12.82 3.95
C PHE A 35 -1.89 -14.03 3.05
N ASN A 36 -2.99 -14.54 2.50
CA ASN A 36 -2.92 -15.41 1.35
C ASN A 36 -2.55 -14.53 0.14
N PRO A 37 -1.43 -14.80 -0.56
CA PRO A 37 -1.01 -13.96 -1.68
C PRO A 37 -2.07 -13.73 -2.74
N GLU A 38 -2.93 -14.72 -3.00
CA GLU A 38 -4.00 -14.60 -3.99
C GLU A 38 -5.06 -13.56 -3.63
N ASP A 39 -5.16 -13.19 -2.36
CA ASP A 39 -6.14 -12.22 -1.88
C ASP A 39 -5.65 -10.77 -1.97
N ILE A 40 -4.37 -10.57 -2.24
CA ILE A 40 -3.76 -9.24 -2.26
C ILE A 40 -4.21 -8.47 -3.50
N LYS A 41 -4.70 -7.26 -3.28
CA LYS A 41 -5.06 -6.32 -4.34
C LYS A 41 -4.29 -5.03 -4.13
N VAL A 42 -3.65 -4.56 -5.17
CA VAL A 42 -2.84 -3.34 -5.13
C VAL A 42 -3.35 -2.39 -6.20
N ARG A 43 -3.51 -1.13 -5.87
CA ARG A 43 -3.87 -0.10 -6.84
C ARG A 43 -3.10 1.18 -6.57
N LEU A 44 -2.89 1.94 -7.63
CA LEU A 44 -2.11 3.16 -7.61
C LEU A 44 -3.01 4.32 -8.02
N ILE A 45 -3.01 5.37 -7.21
CA ILE A 45 -3.82 6.56 -7.45
C ILE A 45 -2.90 7.76 -7.51
N PRO A 46 -2.80 8.44 -8.67
CA PRO A 46 -2.03 9.68 -8.75
C PRO A 46 -2.82 10.82 -8.11
N VAL A 47 -2.13 11.64 -7.33
CA VAL A 47 -2.68 12.85 -6.73
C VAL A 47 -2.01 14.03 -7.40
N VAL A 48 -2.76 14.74 -8.23
CA VAL A 48 -2.24 15.85 -9.01
C VAL A 48 -2.12 17.12 -8.17
N ASP A 49 -3.15 17.40 -7.40
CA ASP A 49 -3.23 18.62 -6.60
C ASP A 49 -3.11 18.26 -5.12
N PHE A 50 -2.05 18.74 -4.50
CA PHE A 50 -1.83 18.54 -3.07
C PHE A 50 -0.93 19.65 -2.52
N LEU A 51 -0.98 19.84 -1.22
CA LEU A 51 -0.18 20.82 -0.51
C LEU A 51 0.33 20.24 0.79
N SER A 52 1.64 20.29 1.01
CA SER A 52 2.26 19.97 2.28
C SER A 52 2.80 21.27 2.89
N LEU A 53 2.33 21.60 4.10
CA LEU A 53 2.73 22.86 4.74
C LEU A 53 4.19 22.87 5.17
N ASP A 54 4.85 21.71 5.24
CA ASP A 54 6.28 21.62 5.52
C ASP A 54 7.15 21.87 4.27
N GLY A 55 6.52 22.11 3.13
CA GLY A 55 7.23 22.43 1.86
C GLY A 55 7.63 21.22 1.04
N ARG A 56 7.34 20.01 1.48
CA ARG A 56 7.66 18.82 0.70
C ARG A 56 6.79 18.72 -0.54
N ARG A 57 7.40 18.30 -1.66
CA ARG A 57 6.79 18.35 -3.00
C ARG A 57 6.49 16.98 -3.60
N SER A 58 6.88 15.91 -2.94
CA SER A 58 6.60 14.57 -3.42
C SER A 58 6.23 13.67 -2.26
N PHE A 59 5.39 12.68 -2.52
CA PHE A 59 5.00 11.74 -1.49
C PHE A 59 4.55 10.41 -2.09
N ILE A 60 4.65 9.37 -1.27
CA ILE A 60 3.96 8.11 -1.44
C ILE A 60 3.26 7.81 -0.12
N HIS A 61 1.95 7.60 -0.16
CA HIS A 61 1.17 7.17 1.00
C HIS A 61 0.50 5.86 0.67
N ILE A 62 0.72 4.85 1.50
CA ILE A 62 0.12 3.52 1.31
C ILE A 62 -0.85 3.26 2.44
N THR A 63 -2.12 3.03 2.08
CA THR A 63 -3.14 2.59 3.00
C THR A 63 -3.36 1.10 2.78
N VAL A 64 -3.18 0.30 3.80
CA VAL A 64 -3.49 -1.13 3.74
C VAL A 64 -4.77 -1.37 4.53
N ARG A 65 -5.82 -1.75 3.82
CA ARG A 65 -7.09 -2.12 4.44
C ARG A 65 -7.18 -3.63 4.50
N LEU A 66 -7.29 -4.16 5.69
CA LEU A 66 -7.31 -5.60 5.93
C LEU A 66 -8.46 -5.96 6.86
N LEU A 67 -8.92 -7.21 6.78
CA LEU A 67 -9.94 -7.69 7.70
C LEU A 67 -9.38 -7.72 9.11
N GLU A 68 -10.20 -7.35 10.07
CA GLU A 68 -9.86 -7.39 11.49
C GLU A 68 -9.41 -8.78 11.92
N GLY A 69 -8.64 -8.86 13.00
CA GLY A 69 -8.17 -10.10 13.58
C GLY A 69 -6.66 -10.25 13.64
N ARG A 70 -5.89 -9.43 12.90
CA ARG A 70 -4.44 -9.41 13.04
C ARG A 70 -4.06 -8.67 14.30
N THR A 71 -2.98 -9.11 14.95
CA THR A 71 -2.49 -8.46 16.16
C THR A 71 -1.85 -7.11 15.86
N ALA A 72 -1.75 -6.26 16.88
CA ALA A 72 -1.04 -4.98 16.74
C ALA A 72 0.41 -5.20 16.29
N ALA A 73 1.09 -6.22 16.82
CA ALA A 73 2.46 -6.53 16.43
C ALA A 73 2.57 -6.90 14.95
N GLN A 74 1.64 -7.71 14.43
CA GLN A 74 1.61 -8.07 13.01
C GLN A 74 1.43 -6.84 12.12
N LYS A 75 0.55 -5.94 12.51
CA LYS A 75 0.29 -4.69 11.75
C LYS A 75 1.49 -3.76 11.78
N VAL A 76 2.19 -3.65 12.90
CA VAL A 76 3.41 -2.84 13.01
C VAL A 76 4.51 -3.38 12.10
N ILE A 77 4.71 -4.70 12.09
CA ILE A 77 5.72 -5.33 11.23
C ILE A 77 5.41 -5.05 9.76
N LEU A 78 4.15 -5.16 9.36
CA LEU A 78 3.74 -4.85 7.99
C LEU A 78 4.01 -3.39 7.65
N ALA A 79 3.61 -2.47 8.52
CA ALA A 79 3.78 -1.03 8.30
C ALA A 79 5.25 -0.63 8.20
N GLU A 80 6.08 -1.12 9.11
CA GLU A 80 7.51 -0.84 9.12
C GLU A 80 8.21 -1.47 7.92
N GLY A 81 7.84 -2.70 7.56
CA GLY A 81 8.40 -3.37 6.39
C GLY A 81 8.11 -2.62 5.09
N LEU A 82 6.89 -2.15 4.91
CA LEU A 82 6.51 -1.33 3.76
C LEU A 82 7.28 -0.01 3.75
N ARG A 83 7.32 0.68 4.89
CA ARG A 83 8.04 1.95 5.01
C ARG A 83 9.51 1.79 4.63
N ASP A 84 10.17 0.80 5.19
CA ASP A 84 11.61 0.60 5.01
C ASP A 84 11.93 0.16 3.58
N THR A 85 11.11 -0.71 3.00
CA THR A 85 11.28 -1.16 1.61
C THR A 85 11.10 0.01 0.64
N PHE A 86 10.09 0.84 0.86
CA PHE A 86 9.83 1.99 -0.01
C PHE A 86 10.87 3.10 0.18
N ASP A 87 11.31 3.31 1.41
CA ASP A 87 12.40 4.26 1.70
C ASP A 87 13.68 3.86 0.96
N ASP A 88 14.03 2.59 0.98
CA ASP A 88 15.20 2.07 0.29
C ASP A 88 15.08 2.20 -1.23
N ARG A 89 13.91 1.90 -1.77
CA ARG A 89 13.69 1.88 -3.23
C ARG A 89 13.48 3.27 -3.82
N TYR A 90 12.90 4.19 -3.04
CA TYR A 90 12.56 5.54 -3.51
C TYR A 90 13.16 6.61 -2.60
N PRO A 91 14.51 6.70 -2.53
CA PRO A 91 15.17 7.62 -1.60
C PRO A 91 14.93 9.09 -1.91
N ASP A 92 14.53 9.41 -3.14
CA ASP A 92 14.29 10.80 -3.56
C ASP A 92 12.85 11.27 -3.31
N VAL A 93 11.95 10.37 -2.94
CA VAL A 93 10.59 10.75 -2.57
C VAL A 93 10.62 11.38 -1.18
N GLU A 94 10.11 12.60 -1.07
CA GLU A 94 10.31 13.43 0.12
C GLU A 94 9.49 12.99 1.33
N SER A 95 8.37 12.30 1.13
CA SER A 95 7.55 11.78 2.23
C SER A 95 7.02 10.40 1.87
N ILE A 96 7.25 9.44 2.76
CA ILE A 96 6.70 8.09 2.63
C ILE A 96 5.97 7.76 3.91
N SER A 97 4.68 7.43 3.81
CA SER A 97 3.85 7.12 4.97
C SER A 97 3.02 5.87 4.70
N ILE A 98 2.78 5.12 5.76
CA ILE A 98 2.04 3.86 5.72
C ILE A 98 0.95 3.91 6.79
N GLU A 99 -0.25 3.49 6.42
CA GLU A 99 -1.37 3.41 7.35
C GLU A 99 -2.04 2.05 7.22
N ILE A 100 -2.25 1.38 8.35
CA ILE A 100 -2.92 0.09 8.39
C ILE A 100 -4.30 0.29 9.02
N ILE A 101 -5.37 -0.10 8.30
CA ILE A 101 -6.74 0.10 8.74
C ILE A 101 -7.48 -1.23 8.75
N ASP A 102 -8.09 -1.55 9.88
CA ASP A 102 -8.96 -2.73 10.00
C ASP A 102 -10.29 -2.48 9.28
N MET A 103 -10.74 -3.49 8.52
CA MET A 103 -12.08 -3.51 7.97
C MET A 103 -12.97 -4.39 8.84
N ASP A 104 -14.19 -3.91 9.12
CA ASP A 104 -15.19 -4.68 9.85
C ASP A 104 -15.73 -5.80 8.93
N ALA A 105 -15.52 -7.05 9.34
CA ALA A 105 -15.95 -8.21 8.56
C ALA A 105 -17.47 -8.25 8.33
N ASP A 106 -18.25 -7.66 9.24
CA ASP A 106 -19.69 -7.66 9.13
C ASP A 106 -20.20 -6.80 7.97
N VAL A 107 -19.44 -5.78 7.58
CA VAL A 107 -19.85 -4.83 6.55
C VAL A 107 -18.96 -4.88 5.30
N TYR A 108 -17.97 -5.74 5.26
CA TYR A 108 -17.16 -5.98 4.06
C TYR A 108 -17.73 -7.15 3.29
N LYS A 109 -18.28 -6.89 2.11
CA LYS A 109 -18.91 -7.91 1.27
C LYS A 109 -18.30 -7.90 -0.11
N LYS A 110 -18.04 -9.07 -0.65
CA LYS A 110 -17.52 -9.20 -2.02
C LYS A 110 -18.12 -10.42 -2.71
N ARG A 111 -18.12 -10.37 -4.01
CA ARG A 111 -18.45 -11.53 -4.84
C ARG A 111 -17.41 -11.60 -5.95
N LEU A 112 -16.85 -12.80 -6.13
CA LEU A 112 -15.94 -13.07 -7.22
C LEU A 112 -16.66 -13.96 -8.24
N THR A 113 -16.39 -13.72 -9.53
CA THR A 113 -16.89 -14.61 -10.57
C THR A 113 -16.02 -15.86 -10.64
N SER A 114 -16.55 -16.91 -11.29
CA SER A 114 -15.75 -18.10 -11.56
C SER A 114 -14.56 -17.75 -12.46
N ARG A 115 -13.43 -18.42 -12.23
CA ARG A 115 -12.20 -18.24 -13.01
C ARG A 115 -12.15 -19.09 -14.27
N THR A 116 -13.10 -19.99 -14.47
CA THR A 116 -13.12 -20.89 -15.62
C THR A 116 -13.77 -20.28 -16.83
#